data_af18d65effeb8946be9ca5cc41b60307
#
_entry.id   af18d65effeb8946be9ca5cc41b60307
#
_cell.length_a   1.000
_cell.length_b   1.000
_cell.length_c   1.000
_cell.angle_alpha   90.00
_cell.angle_beta   90.00
_cell.angle_gamma   90.00
#
_symmetry.space_group_name_H-M   'P 1'
#
loop_
_entity.id
_entity.type
_entity.pdbx_description
1 polymer ?
#
loop_
_entity_poly.entity_id
_entity_poly.type
_entity_poly.pdbx_seq_one_letter_code
_entity_poly.pdbx_strand_id
1 'polypeptide(L)'
;MKKIALILSVTILISCGSSENKSTDVNKNDVNKTETVENEKNWEEFTVGAIGNTMSEMKFDKKNITVQAGSWVRINLVNEGVDPAMLHNIVFVKYGTRKEVAKQSIEAGPDLQFVPKSSDVIAYSDLANPGETVVLEFEAPEKGNYEFICTYPGHSEIMRGYFFVK
;
A
#
# COMPACT_ATOMS: atom_id res chain seq x y z
N MET A 1 41.97 -22.69 -28.95
CA MET A 1 42.41 -23.88 -28.22
C MET A 1 41.20 -24.31 -27.38
N LYS A 2 40.37 -25.12 -27.89
CA LYS A 2 40.16 -26.59 -27.81
C LYS A 2 40.39 -27.13 -26.39
N LYS A 3 39.30 -27.62 -25.76
CA LYS A 3 39.13 -28.97 -25.15
C LYS A 3 37.86 -28.93 -24.29
N ILE A 4 36.82 -29.62 -24.66
CA ILE A 4 36.43 -31.04 -24.61
C ILE A 4 35.75 -31.39 -23.27
N ALA A 5 34.48 -31.69 -23.43
CA ALA A 5 33.48 -32.51 -22.79
C ALA A 5 33.91 -33.54 -21.74
N LEU A 6 33.06 -33.77 -20.74
CA LEU A 6 32.80 -35.14 -20.29
C LEU A 6 31.37 -35.27 -19.78
N ILE A 7 30.61 -36.08 -20.49
CA ILE A 7 29.28 -36.63 -20.17
C ILE A 7 29.52 -37.80 -19.20
N LEU A 8 28.77 -37.86 -18.12
CA LEU A 8 28.61 -39.13 -17.39
C LEU A 8 27.14 -39.39 -17.12
N SER A 9 26.59 -40.26 -17.95
CA SER A 9 25.33 -40.95 -17.75
C SER A 9 25.45 -42.01 -16.65
N VAL A 10 24.54 -42.06 -15.71
CA VAL A 10 24.28 -43.29 -14.93
C VAL A 10 22.78 -43.54 -14.90
N THR A 11 22.39 -44.52 -15.65
CA THR A 11 21.13 -45.28 -15.57
C THR A 11 21.23 -46.32 -14.47
N ILE A 12 20.07 -46.82 -13.98
CA ILE A 12 19.80 -48.14 -13.33
C ILE A 12 18.84 -47.89 -12.13
N LEU A 13 17.84 -48.61 -11.85
CA LEU A 13 17.04 -49.73 -12.37
C LEU A 13 15.69 -49.71 -11.63
N ILE A 14 14.71 -50.23 -12.32
CA ILE A 14 13.38 -50.57 -11.86
C ILE A 14 13.45 -51.77 -10.92
N SER A 15 12.73 -51.76 -9.79
CA SER A 15 12.32 -53.00 -9.11
C SER A 15 10.87 -52.90 -8.69
N CYS A 16 10.07 -53.67 -9.39
CA CYS A 16 8.73 -54.09 -9.01
C CYS A 16 8.80 -55.17 -7.93
N GLY A 17 7.91 -55.13 -6.95
CA GLY A 17 7.67 -56.20 -6.00
C GLY A 17 6.28 -56.07 -5.40
N SER A 18 5.34 -56.84 -5.98
CA SER A 18 4.02 -57.13 -5.39
C SER A 18 4.14 -58.14 -4.25
N SER A 19 3.40 -57.99 -3.18
CA SER A 19 2.63 -59.05 -2.54
C SER A 19 1.73 -58.57 -1.42
N GLU A 20 0.61 -59.20 -1.36
CA GLU A 20 -0.63 -59.03 -0.65
C GLU A 20 -0.63 -59.21 0.88
N ASN A 21 -1.64 -58.54 1.47
CA ASN A 21 -2.52 -58.96 2.58
C ASN A 21 -1.99 -59.08 4.02
N LYS A 22 -2.52 -58.29 4.92
CA LYS A 22 -3.57 -58.67 5.86
C LYS A 22 -3.87 -57.56 6.89
N SER A 23 -5.13 -57.32 7.10
CA SER A 23 -5.77 -56.47 8.09
C SER A 23 -5.22 -56.60 9.51
N THR A 24 -5.22 -55.51 10.27
CA THR A 24 -6.05 -55.20 11.44
C THR A 24 -5.48 -54.03 12.22
N ASP A 25 -6.45 -53.24 12.73
CA ASP A 25 -6.47 -52.36 13.90
C ASP A 25 -5.89 -50.96 13.84
N VAL A 26 -6.84 -50.08 13.77
CA VAL A 26 -7.10 -48.88 14.59
C VAL A 26 -5.91 -48.37 15.42
N ASN A 27 -5.35 -47.26 15.00
CA ASN A 27 -4.97 -46.22 15.94
C ASN A 27 -5.22 -44.83 15.34
N LYS A 28 -6.28 -44.19 15.86
CA LYS A 28 -6.56 -42.79 15.69
C LYS A 28 -5.39 -42.00 16.34
N ASN A 29 -4.55 -41.44 15.56
CA ASN A 29 -3.80 -40.27 15.96
C ASN A 29 -4.35 -39.09 15.18
N ASP A 30 -5.24 -38.35 15.82
CA ASP A 30 -5.62 -37.01 15.48
C ASP A 30 -4.32 -36.14 15.48
N VAL A 31 -3.75 -36.00 14.32
CA VAL A 31 -2.81 -34.90 14.09
C VAL A 31 -3.68 -33.65 13.95
N ASN A 32 -3.87 -32.99 15.08
CA ASN A 32 -4.40 -31.65 15.14
C ASN A 32 -3.47 -30.73 14.32
N LYS A 33 -3.75 -30.64 13.02
CA LYS A 33 -3.15 -29.64 12.13
C LYS A 33 -3.77 -28.30 12.56
N THR A 34 -3.10 -27.62 13.47
CA THR A 34 -3.37 -26.23 13.73
C THR A 34 -3.08 -25.47 12.44
N GLU A 35 -4.11 -25.29 11.63
CA GLU A 35 -4.09 -24.32 10.55
C GLU A 35 -3.98 -22.97 11.26
N THR A 36 -2.80 -22.39 11.22
CA THR A 36 -2.63 -20.95 11.45
C THR A 36 -3.49 -20.29 10.39
N VAL A 37 -4.67 -19.84 10.80
CA VAL A 37 -5.48 -18.91 10.01
C VAL A 37 -4.65 -17.63 9.98
N GLU A 38 -3.81 -17.49 8.95
CA GLU A 38 -3.29 -16.20 8.57
C GLU A 38 -4.52 -15.35 8.28
N ASN A 39 -4.76 -14.38 9.17
CA ASN A 39 -5.91 -13.50 9.04
C ASN A 39 -5.69 -12.69 7.76
N GLU A 40 -6.27 -13.12 6.65
CA GLU A 40 -6.15 -12.44 5.37
C GLU A 40 -6.63 -10.99 5.57
N LYS A 41 -5.71 -10.04 5.38
CA LYS A 41 -6.01 -8.62 5.48
C LYS A 41 -7.13 -8.29 4.49
N ASN A 42 -8.20 -7.69 4.97
CA ASN A 42 -9.25 -7.16 4.11
C ASN A 42 -8.76 -5.87 3.45
N TRP A 43 -8.29 -5.96 2.22
CA TRP A 43 -7.76 -4.83 1.47
C TRP A 43 -8.85 -4.06 0.73
N GLU A 44 -8.80 -2.74 0.87
CA GLU A 44 -9.55 -1.80 0.04
C GLU A 44 -8.55 -0.91 -0.72
N GLU A 45 -8.53 -1.02 -2.04
CA GLU A 45 -7.52 -0.40 -2.90
C GLU A 45 -8.11 0.70 -3.77
N PHE A 46 -7.40 1.82 -3.85
CA PHE A 46 -7.79 3.00 -4.62
C PHE A 46 -6.61 3.55 -5.41
N THR A 47 -6.85 3.91 -6.67
CA THR A 47 -5.94 4.76 -7.43
C THR A 47 -6.42 6.19 -7.33
N VAL A 48 -5.53 7.11 -6.97
CA VAL A 48 -5.78 8.55 -6.85
C VAL A 48 -4.86 9.28 -7.81
N GLY A 49 -5.43 9.94 -8.81
CA GLY A 49 -4.69 10.78 -9.74
C GLY A 49 -4.42 12.17 -9.13
N ALA A 50 -3.17 12.58 -9.07
CA ALA A 50 -2.76 13.97 -8.87
C ALA A 50 -2.57 14.57 -10.27
N ILE A 51 -3.54 15.37 -10.72
CA ILE A 51 -3.65 15.85 -12.09
C ILE A 51 -3.50 17.37 -12.18
N GLY A 52 -3.06 17.86 -13.32
CA GLY A 52 -2.82 19.29 -13.59
C GLY A 52 -1.34 19.66 -13.56
N ASN A 53 -0.98 20.68 -14.35
CA ASN A 53 0.41 21.14 -14.51
C ASN A 53 0.65 22.57 -14.00
N THR A 54 -0.37 23.17 -13.42
CA THR A 54 -0.29 24.52 -12.85
C THR A 54 -1.01 24.58 -11.51
N MET A 55 -0.68 25.60 -10.71
CA MET A 55 -1.35 25.84 -9.41
C MET A 55 -2.88 25.98 -9.53
N SER A 56 -3.39 26.41 -10.66
CA SER A 56 -4.84 26.57 -10.86
C SER A 56 -5.55 25.30 -11.34
N GLU A 57 -4.81 24.34 -11.89
CA GLU A 57 -5.36 23.11 -12.48
C GLU A 57 -5.20 21.90 -11.56
N MET A 58 -4.17 21.93 -10.69
CA MET A 58 -3.84 20.79 -9.85
C MET A 58 -4.98 20.37 -8.95
N LYS A 59 -5.23 19.09 -8.87
CA LYS A 59 -6.25 18.50 -8.00
C LYS A 59 -6.03 17.01 -7.84
N PHE A 60 -6.64 16.42 -6.82
CA PHE A 60 -6.92 14.99 -6.84
C PHE A 60 -8.16 14.71 -7.68
N ASP A 61 -8.13 13.66 -8.49
CA ASP A 61 -9.28 13.20 -9.29
C ASP A 61 -10.41 12.68 -8.39
N LYS A 62 -10.07 12.12 -7.22
CA LYS A 62 -11.02 11.68 -6.20
C LYS A 62 -11.21 12.72 -5.11
N LYS A 63 -12.46 13.02 -4.82
CA LYS A 63 -12.85 13.93 -3.74
C LYS A 63 -13.29 13.22 -2.48
N ASN A 64 -13.71 11.96 -2.60
CA ASN A 64 -14.18 11.15 -1.50
C ASN A 64 -13.63 9.72 -1.63
N ILE A 65 -13.15 9.17 -0.53
CA ILE A 65 -12.77 7.77 -0.37
C ILE A 65 -13.57 7.25 0.82
N THR A 66 -14.17 6.07 0.68
CA THR A 66 -14.94 5.44 1.76
C THR A 66 -14.44 4.02 1.94
N VAL A 67 -14.16 3.63 3.19
CA VAL A 67 -13.68 2.31 3.58
C VAL A 67 -14.39 1.79 4.83
N GLN A 68 -14.21 0.51 5.15
CA GLN A 68 -14.67 -0.09 6.40
C GLN A 68 -13.63 0.12 7.52
N ALA A 69 -14.10 0.28 8.75
CA ALA A 69 -13.21 0.36 9.91
C ALA A 69 -12.39 -0.94 10.06
N GLY A 70 -11.09 -0.80 10.30
CA GLY A 70 -10.17 -1.92 10.46
C GLY A 70 -9.81 -2.66 9.16
N SER A 71 -10.28 -2.18 7.98
CA SER A 71 -9.75 -2.66 6.71
C SER A 71 -8.32 -2.13 6.50
N TRP A 72 -7.55 -2.83 5.68
CA TRP A 72 -6.29 -2.33 5.16
C TRP A 72 -6.55 -1.53 3.88
N VAL A 73 -6.02 -0.32 3.85
CA VAL A 73 -6.19 0.61 2.74
C VAL A 73 -4.90 0.69 1.94
N ARG A 74 -5.01 0.54 0.62
CA ARG A 74 -3.91 0.81 -0.30
C ARG A 74 -4.29 1.95 -1.21
N ILE A 75 -3.45 2.97 -1.25
CA ILE A 75 -3.57 4.11 -2.15
C ILE A 75 -2.42 4.10 -3.14
N ASN A 76 -2.72 3.96 -4.41
CA ASN A 76 -1.77 4.19 -5.50
C ASN A 76 -1.93 5.66 -5.93
N LEU A 77 -1.06 6.53 -5.45
CA LEU A 77 -1.02 7.93 -5.87
C LEU A 77 -0.24 8.03 -7.17
N VAL A 78 -0.93 8.40 -8.25
CA VAL A 78 -0.34 8.60 -9.58
C VAL A 78 -0.20 10.09 -9.83
N ASN A 79 1.03 10.58 -9.95
CA ASN A 79 1.27 11.96 -10.36
C ASN A 79 1.27 12.05 -11.89
N GLU A 80 0.16 12.53 -12.46
CA GLU A 80 -0.03 12.68 -13.91
C GLU A 80 0.56 14.01 -14.45
N GLY A 81 1.17 14.81 -13.56
CA GLY A 81 1.86 16.04 -13.96
C GLY A 81 3.09 15.76 -14.83
N VAL A 82 3.51 16.78 -15.56
CA VAL A 82 4.74 16.76 -16.37
C VAL A 82 5.72 17.87 -15.98
N ASP A 83 5.25 18.89 -15.25
CA ASP A 83 6.10 19.97 -14.77
C ASP A 83 6.94 19.49 -13.57
N PRO A 84 8.27 19.63 -13.59
CA PRO A 84 9.14 19.25 -12.49
C PRO A 84 8.82 19.88 -11.13
N ALA A 85 8.11 20.98 -11.09
CA ALA A 85 7.68 21.64 -9.85
C ALA A 85 6.41 21.03 -9.24
N MET A 86 5.70 20.16 -9.96
CA MET A 86 4.46 19.54 -9.53
C MET A 86 4.74 18.24 -8.77
N LEU A 87 5.31 18.33 -7.57
CA LEU A 87 5.46 17.21 -6.66
C LEU A 87 4.20 17.09 -5.80
N HIS A 88 3.76 15.85 -5.58
CA HIS A 88 2.55 15.59 -4.82
C HIS A 88 2.73 14.44 -3.83
N ASN A 89 2.13 14.56 -2.66
CA ASN A 89 1.87 13.46 -1.74
C ASN A 89 0.39 13.42 -1.40
N ILE A 90 -0.04 12.36 -0.73
CA ILE A 90 -1.38 12.26 -0.13
C ILE A 90 -1.21 11.99 1.36
N VAL A 91 -1.75 12.88 2.18
CA VAL A 91 -1.63 12.82 3.64
C VAL A 91 -3.04 12.79 4.22
N PHE A 92 -3.35 11.71 4.93
CA PHE A 92 -4.61 11.53 5.65
C PHE A 92 -4.51 12.16 7.03
N VAL A 93 -5.49 12.98 7.37
CA VAL A 93 -5.49 13.78 8.59
C VAL A 93 -6.83 13.69 9.32
N LYS A 94 -6.83 13.98 10.62
CA LYS A 94 -8.06 14.12 11.39
C LYS A 94 -8.93 15.23 10.81
N TYR A 95 -10.24 15.05 10.90
CA TYR A 95 -11.19 16.04 10.39
C TYR A 95 -11.01 17.41 11.05
N GLY A 96 -10.95 18.45 10.22
CA GLY A 96 -10.80 19.84 10.65
C GLY A 96 -9.37 20.28 10.97
N THR A 97 -8.38 19.39 10.94
CA THR A 97 -6.97 19.74 11.27
C THR A 97 -6.13 20.08 10.03
N ARG A 98 -6.66 19.91 8.83
CA ARG A 98 -5.91 20.05 7.56
C ARG A 98 -5.13 21.37 7.43
N LYS A 99 -5.69 22.51 7.91
CA LYS A 99 -5.03 23.82 7.81
C LYS A 99 -3.81 23.90 8.71
N GLU A 100 -3.92 23.34 9.91
CA GLU A 100 -2.81 23.30 10.86
C GLU A 100 -1.70 22.35 10.36
N VAL A 101 -2.08 21.16 9.87
CA VAL A 101 -1.12 20.22 9.27
C VAL A 101 -0.42 20.86 8.07
N ALA A 102 -1.16 21.53 7.18
CA ALA A 102 -0.58 22.23 6.03
C ALA A 102 0.39 23.35 6.43
N LYS A 103 0.13 24.06 7.52
CA LYS A 103 1.06 25.06 8.06
C LYS A 103 2.33 24.41 8.60
N GLN A 104 2.19 23.37 9.41
CA GLN A 104 3.31 22.62 9.98
C GLN A 104 4.15 21.92 8.90
N SER A 105 3.57 21.58 7.76
CA SER A 105 4.27 20.93 6.66
C SER A 105 5.38 21.80 6.05
N ILE A 106 5.19 23.13 6.07
CA ILE A 106 6.19 24.09 5.59
C ILE A 106 7.42 24.04 6.51
N GLU A 107 7.21 23.95 7.83
CA GLU A 107 8.28 23.87 8.84
C GLU A 107 8.96 22.48 8.79
N ALA A 108 8.23 21.42 8.46
CA ALA A 108 8.79 20.08 8.29
C ALA A 108 9.81 20.02 7.14
N GLY A 109 9.57 20.78 6.08
CA GLY A 109 10.50 20.93 4.96
C GLY A 109 10.70 19.67 4.11
N PRO A 110 11.60 19.76 3.13
CA PRO A 110 11.82 18.67 2.16
C PRO A 110 12.41 17.40 2.79
N ASP A 111 13.21 17.52 3.84
CA ASP A 111 13.84 16.37 4.52
C ASP A 111 12.79 15.42 5.15
N LEU A 112 11.63 15.94 5.49
CA LEU A 112 10.47 15.18 5.95
C LEU A 112 9.38 15.09 4.87
N GLN A 113 9.72 15.31 3.61
CA GLN A 113 8.81 15.28 2.47
C GLN A 113 7.55 16.16 2.69
N PHE A 114 7.73 17.25 3.43
CA PHE A 114 6.66 18.16 3.86
C PHE A 114 5.57 17.49 4.70
N VAL A 115 5.88 16.43 5.44
CA VAL A 115 4.96 15.78 6.36
C VAL A 115 5.37 16.05 7.81
N PRO A 116 4.58 16.80 8.58
CA PRO A 116 4.93 17.12 9.95
C PRO A 116 4.76 15.91 10.88
N LYS A 117 5.59 15.82 11.91
CA LYS A 117 5.43 14.87 13.02
C LYS A 117 4.29 15.35 13.93
N SER A 118 3.08 15.07 13.55
CA SER A 118 1.86 15.51 14.25
C SER A 118 0.95 14.32 14.53
N SER A 119 0.32 14.31 15.69
CA SER A 119 -0.73 13.32 16.02
C SER A 119 -2.00 13.48 15.19
N ASP A 120 -2.11 14.54 14.41
CA ASP A 120 -3.22 14.78 13.49
C ASP A 120 -3.02 14.14 12.12
N VAL A 121 -1.79 13.71 11.81
CA VAL A 121 -1.47 12.89 10.63
C VAL A 121 -1.74 11.43 10.95
N ILE A 122 -2.53 10.78 10.12
CA ILE A 122 -2.92 9.37 10.26
C ILE A 122 -1.99 8.49 9.41
N ALA A 123 -1.84 8.83 8.15
CA ALA A 123 -1.00 8.13 7.19
C ALA A 123 -0.58 9.07 6.07
N TYR A 124 0.53 8.75 5.39
CA TYR A 124 1.02 9.57 4.28
C TYR A 124 1.85 8.76 3.30
N SER A 125 1.83 9.17 2.05
CA SER A 125 2.70 8.65 1.00
C SER A 125 4.02 9.44 0.94
N ASP A 126 5.02 8.86 0.30
CA ASP A 126 6.16 9.62 -0.20
C ASP A 126 5.71 10.68 -1.22
N LEU A 127 6.59 11.64 -1.50
CA LEU A 127 6.41 12.57 -2.61
C LEU A 127 6.56 11.84 -3.93
N ALA A 128 5.55 11.94 -4.79
CA ALA A 128 5.59 11.46 -6.17
C ALA A 128 6.11 12.57 -7.09
N ASN A 129 7.17 12.27 -7.84
CA ASN A 129 7.62 13.13 -8.94
C ASN A 129 6.63 13.05 -10.12
N PRO A 130 6.67 14.01 -11.07
CA PRO A 130 5.89 13.93 -12.29
C PRO A 130 6.07 12.59 -13.02
N GLY A 131 4.94 11.94 -13.37
CA GLY A 131 4.91 10.62 -14.00
C GLY A 131 5.14 9.44 -13.05
N GLU A 132 5.38 9.69 -11.76
CA GLU A 132 5.63 8.64 -10.77
C GLU A 132 4.33 8.14 -10.11
N THR A 133 4.36 6.89 -9.68
CA THR A 133 3.34 6.31 -8.80
C THR A 133 3.99 5.90 -7.50
N VAL A 134 3.44 6.37 -6.37
CA VAL A 134 3.84 5.96 -5.02
C VAL A 134 2.70 5.23 -4.34
N VAL A 135 3.03 4.26 -3.50
CA VAL A 135 2.05 3.42 -2.80
C VAL A 135 2.07 3.74 -1.32
N LEU A 136 0.88 3.97 -0.77
CA LEU A 136 0.66 4.11 0.66
C LEU A 136 -0.23 2.96 1.14
N GLU A 137 0.21 2.27 2.19
CA GLU A 137 -0.57 1.21 2.85
C GLU A 137 -0.73 1.53 4.33
N PHE A 138 -1.96 1.45 4.83
CA PHE A 138 -2.25 1.69 6.25
C PHE A 138 -3.54 0.99 6.67
N GLU A 139 -3.70 0.78 7.96
CA GLU A 139 -4.96 0.30 8.54
C GLU A 139 -5.94 1.47 8.69
N ALA A 140 -7.17 1.29 8.23
CA ALA A 140 -8.22 2.29 8.38
C ALA A 140 -8.41 2.62 9.87
N PRO A 141 -8.46 3.90 10.25
CA PRO A 141 -8.70 4.29 11.63
C PRO A 141 -10.11 3.92 12.09
N GLU A 142 -10.45 4.27 13.32
CA GLU A 142 -11.80 4.09 13.86
C GLU A 142 -12.84 4.78 12.97
N LYS A 143 -14.09 4.29 13.07
CA LYS A 143 -15.23 4.85 12.36
C LYS A 143 -15.34 6.36 12.57
N GLY A 144 -15.38 7.11 11.46
CA GLY A 144 -15.40 8.57 11.52
C GLY A 144 -15.21 9.25 10.18
N ASN A 145 -15.12 10.56 10.25
CA ASN A 145 -14.83 11.42 9.10
C ASN A 145 -13.40 11.96 9.23
N TYR A 146 -12.68 11.93 8.13
CA TYR A 146 -11.30 12.38 8.01
C TYR A 146 -11.14 13.19 6.72
N GLU A 147 -9.98 13.79 6.55
CA GLU A 147 -9.62 14.51 5.32
C GLU A 147 -8.34 13.92 4.73
N PHE A 148 -8.09 14.16 3.46
CA PHE A 148 -6.77 13.99 2.87
C PHE A 148 -6.38 15.22 2.07
N ILE A 149 -5.10 15.54 2.08
CA ILE A 149 -4.52 16.72 1.45
C ILE A 149 -3.18 16.39 0.80
N CYS A 150 -2.76 17.21 -0.17
CA CYS A 150 -1.35 17.31 -0.54
C CYS A 150 -0.69 18.33 0.39
N THR A 151 0.42 17.96 1.04
CA THR A 151 1.13 18.85 1.96
C THR A 151 2.32 19.57 1.31
N TYR A 152 2.59 19.32 0.02
CA TYR A 152 3.57 20.12 -0.71
C TYR A 152 3.17 21.59 -0.65
N PRO A 153 4.12 22.53 -0.45
CA PRO A 153 3.82 23.94 -0.20
C PRO A 153 2.89 24.57 -1.23
N GLY A 154 1.80 25.18 -0.77
CA GLY A 154 0.80 25.85 -1.61
C GLY A 154 -0.30 24.94 -2.17
N HIS A 155 -0.22 23.60 -2.05
CA HIS A 155 -1.14 22.68 -2.71
C HIS A 155 -2.41 22.34 -1.88
N SER A 156 -2.33 22.39 -0.55
CA SER A 156 -3.34 21.88 0.38
C SER A 156 -4.74 22.50 0.28
N GLU A 157 -4.84 23.73 -0.20
CA GLU A 157 -6.15 24.39 -0.35
C GLU A 157 -6.93 23.87 -1.56
N ILE A 158 -6.24 23.37 -2.57
CA ILE A 158 -6.83 22.92 -3.85
C ILE A 158 -6.84 21.38 -3.91
N MET A 159 -5.71 20.75 -3.53
CA MET A 159 -5.54 19.31 -3.54
C MET A 159 -5.99 18.70 -2.20
N ARG A 160 -7.27 18.42 -2.09
CA ARG A 160 -7.90 17.88 -0.88
C ARG A 160 -9.15 17.09 -1.16
N GLY A 161 -9.51 16.23 -0.23
CA GLY A 161 -10.74 15.46 -0.24
C GLY A 161 -11.13 14.96 1.16
N TYR A 162 -12.16 14.12 1.20
CA TYR A 162 -12.68 13.53 2.42
C TYR A 162 -12.48 12.01 2.43
N PHE A 163 -12.18 11.50 3.62
CA PHE A 163 -12.01 10.08 3.86
C PHE A 163 -13.01 9.65 4.93
N PHE A 164 -13.88 8.71 4.59
CA PHE A 164 -14.96 8.23 5.42
C PHE A 164 -14.69 6.79 5.84
N VAL A 165 -14.68 6.53 7.14
CA VAL A 165 -14.58 5.19 7.71
C VAL A 165 -15.92 4.79 8.30
N LYS A 166 -16.50 3.68 7.85
CA LYS A 166 -17.84 3.20 8.19
C LYS A 166 -17.85 1.94 9.04
#